data_3188a346b9389df33cb93da95560e57a
#
_entry.id   3188a346b9389df33cb93da95560e57a
#
_cell.length_a   1.000
_cell.length_b   1.000
_cell.length_c   1.000
_cell.angle_alpha   90.00
_cell.angle_beta   90.00
_cell.angle_gamma   90.00
#
_symmetry.space_group_name_H-M   'P 1'
#
loop_
_entity.id
_entity.type
_entity.pdbx_description
1 polymer ?
#
loop_
_entity_poly.entity_id
_entity_poly.type
_entity_poly.pdbx_seq_one_letter_code
_entity_poly.pdbx_strand_id
1 'polypeptide(L)'
;MSCVVFRSFTAKPFPTQSPQQKPDPAMNVTEKILSAHLVSGSLKPGSDIAIRIDQTLTQDATGTMAYLQFESMGIDRVRTELSVSYVDHNTIQVGFENADDHAYLQSVAKKYGIVYSRAGNGICHQLHLERFGVPGKTLIGSDSHTPTGGGLGMVAIGAGGLDVAVAMGGGAFHLAAPRVVKINLTGHLRPGVSAKDVILKVLERYGSSGNVGAVMEYGGEGVKTLDVPSRATITNMGTELGVTTSVFPSDEVTRRFLAAQGREADWTPIAADPDATYDSVFDIDLASLVP
;
A
#
# COMPACT_ATOMS: atom_id res chain seq x y z
N MET A 1 24.96 -74.26 42.96
CA MET A 1 24.54 -73.60 41.71
C MET A 1 23.73 -72.39 42.10
N SER A 2 24.38 -71.20 42.16
CA SER A 2 23.73 -69.93 42.51
C SER A 2 23.41 -69.16 41.24
N CYS A 3 22.13 -68.87 41.06
CA CYS A 3 21.64 -68.13 39.91
C CYS A 3 21.68 -66.62 40.21
N VAL A 4 22.51 -65.86 39.47
CA VAL A 4 22.64 -64.44 39.61
C VAL A 4 21.57 -63.76 38.65
N VAL A 5 20.62 -63.06 39.22
CA VAL A 5 19.60 -62.34 38.49
C VAL A 5 20.13 -60.90 38.17
N PHE A 6 20.40 -60.66 36.88
CA PHE A 6 20.71 -59.32 36.40
C PHE A 6 19.42 -58.49 36.33
N ARG A 7 19.31 -57.40 37.11
CA ARG A 7 18.27 -56.35 36.93
C ARG A 7 18.72 -55.37 35.84
N SER A 8 17.98 -55.30 34.77
CA SER A 8 18.16 -54.28 33.73
C SER A 8 17.68 -52.92 34.23
N PHE A 9 18.57 -51.94 34.28
CA PHE A 9 18.24 -50.54 34.49
C PHE A 9 17.85 -49.94 33.15
N THR A 10 16.56 -49.61 32.96
CA THR A 10 16.10 -48.77 31.85
C THR A 10 16.26 -47.30 32.25
N ALA A 11 17.19 -46.58 31.62
CA ALA A 11 17.35 -45.16 31.77
C ALA A 11 16.16 -44.46 31.12
N LYS A 12 15.45 -43.62 31.86
CA LYS A 12 14.42 -42.73 31.32
C LYS A 12 15.09 -41.69 30.42
N PRO A 13 14.57 -41.43 29.19
CA PRO A 13 15.10 -40.36 28.35
C PRO A 13 14.83 -38.99 29.01
N PHE A 14 15.84 -38.14 28.98
CA PHE A 14 15.73 -36.74 29.39
C PHE A 14 14.74 -36.02 28.43
N PRO A 15 13.85 -35.16 28.94
CA PRO A 15 12.99 -34.35 28.08
C PRO A 15 13.87 -33.39 27.29
N THR A 16 13.93 -33.57 25.97
CA THR A 16 14.49 -32.61 25.04
C THR A 16 13.57 -31.41 25.01
N GLN A 17 13.94 -30.35 25.70
CA GLN A 17 13.30 -29.05 25.50
C GLN A 17 13.58 -28.60 24.04
N SER A 18 12.54 -28.54 23.22
CA SER A 18 12.59 -27.85 21.93
C SER A 18 13.04 -26.40 22.17
N PRO A 19 13.96 -25.88 21.34
CA PRO A 19 14.34 -24.48 21.46
C PRO A 19 13.06 -23.62 21.38
N GLN A 20 12.81 -22.82 22.40
CA GLN A 20 11.75 -21.81 22.38
C GLN A 20 12.10 -20.87 21.23
N GLN A 21 11.34 -20.94 20.12
CA GLN A 21 11.38 -19.94 19.08
C GLN A 21 11.08 -18.59 19.75
N LYS A 22 12.01 -17.64 19.64
CA LYS A 22 11.73 -16.26 20.02
C LYS A 22 10.48 -15.85 19.25
N PRO A 23 9.50 -15.22 19.90
CA PRO A 23 8.35 -14.66 19.19
C PRO A 23 8.88 -13.70 18.09
N ASP A 24 8.27 -13.76 16.92
CA ASP A 24 8.59 -12.82 15.86
C ASP A 24 8.40 -11.40 16.41
N PRO A 25 9.25 -10.44 16.02
CA PRO A 25 9.13 -9.06 16.48
C PRO A 25 7.74 -8.51 16.11
N ALA A 26 7.13 -7.78 17.04
CA ALA A 26 5.84 -7.13 16.79
C ALA A 26 5.98 -6.10 15.66
N MET A 27 5.09 -6.16 14.67
CA MET A 27 5.14 -5.35 13.45
C MET A 27 3.95 -4.39 13.36
N ASN A 28 4.19 -3.21 12.84
CA ASN A 28 3.15 -2.31 12.39
C ASN A 28 2.59 -2.74 11.02
N VAL A 29 1.52 -2.06 10.52
CA VAL A 29 0.87 -2.43 9.24
C VAL A 29 1.84 -2.32 8.08
N THR A 30 2.63 -1.26 8.04
CA THR A 30 3.62 -1.00 6.99
C THR A 30 4.67 -2.10 6.94
N GLU A 31 5.24 -2.47 8.09
CA GLU A 31 6.24 -3.53 8.19
C GLU A 31 5.67 -4.89 7.77
N LYS A 32 4.44 -5.22 8.15
CA LYS A 32 3.77 -6.46 7.73
C LYS A 32 3.67 -6.55 6.20
N ILE A 33 3.21 -5.48 5.56
CA ILE A 33 3.06 -5.47 4.10
C ILE A 33 4.43 -5.51 3.43
N LEU A 34 5.38 -4.67 3.85
CA LEU A 34 6.72 -4.65 3.25
C LEU A 34 7.46 -5.98 3.46
N SER A 35 7.37 -6.59 4.64
CA SER A 35 7.99 -7.89 4.94
C SER A 35 7.47 -9.00 4.03
N ALA A 36 6.15 -9.04 3.77
CA ALA A 36 5.54 -10.01 2.87
C ALA A 36 5.96 -9.85 1.40
N HIS A 37 6.50 -8.68 1.03
CA HIS A 37 6.92 -8.36 -0.35
C HIS A 37 8.42 -8.17 -0.48
N LEU A 38 9.20 -8.34 0.60
CA LEU A 38 10.64 -8.12 0.61
C LEU A 38 11.36 -9.14 -0.28
N VAL A 39 12.08 -8.67 -1.28
CA VAL A 39 12.92 -9.47 -2.17
C VAL A 39 14.36 -9.49 -1.67
N SER A 40 14.86 -8.34 -1.19
CA SER A 40 16.20 -8.22 -0.63
C SER A 40 16.31 -7.02 0.31
N GLY A 41 17.33 -7.01 1.16
CA GLY A 41 17.58 -5.95 2.14
C GLY A 41 16.98 -6.25 3.52
N SER A 42 16.87 -5.23 4.36
CA SER A 42 16.27 -5.32 5.69
C SER A 42 15.39 -4.09 5.97
N LEU A 43 14.31 -4.26 6.71
CA LEU A 43 13.37 -3.16 7.02
C LEU A 43 13.90 -2.16 8.06
N LYS A 44 15.21 -2.13 8.29
CA LYS A 44 15.81 -1.09 9.14
C LYS A 44 15.73 0.25 8.42
N PRO A 45 15.14 1.29 9.02
CA PRO A 45 14.99 2.61 8.38
C PRO A 45 16.28 3.12 7.74
N GLY A 46 16.19 3.56 6.48
CA GLY A 46 17.31 4.04 5.68
C GLY A 46 18.16 2.98 5.00
N SER A 47 17.94 1.68 5.24
CA SER A 47 18.62 0.61 4.50
C SER A 47 18.00 0.42 3.12
N ASP A 48 18.81 0.11 2.12
CA ASP A 48 18.29 -0.22 0.78
C ASP A 48 17.50 -1.54 0.82
N ILE A 49 16.29 -1.49 0.29
CA ILE A 49 15.42 -2.66 0.11
C ILE A 49 14.91 -2.76 -1.31
N ALA A 50 14.59 -3.98 -1.72
CA ALA A 50 13.86 -4.26 -2.94
C ALA A 50 12.57 -5.00 -2.58
N ILE A 51 11.43 -4.54 -3.10
CA ILE A 51 10.13 -5.15 -2.86
C ILE A 51 9.49 -5.60 -4.16
N ARG A 52 8.72 -6.69 -4.09
CA ARG A 52 7.86 -7.12 -5.18
C ARG A 52 6.63 -6.21 -5.26
N ILE A 53 6.23 -5.91 -6.48
CA ILE A 53 5.03 -5.12 -6.76
C ILE A 53 3.94 -6.05 -7.31
N ASP A 54 2.76 -6.01 -6.68
CA ASP A 54 1.60 -6.81 -7.11
C ASP A 54 0.81 -6.10 -8.20
N GLN A 55 0.61 -4.78 -8.07
CA GLN A 55 -0.25 -4.02 -8.97
C GLN A 55 0.44 -2.76 -9.49
N THR A 56 0.11 -2.37 -10.72
CA THR A 56 0.56 -1.09 -11.29
C THR A 56 -0.61 -0.26 -11.79
N LEU A 57 -0.45 1.06 -11.70
CA LEU A 57 -1.38 2.07 -12.16
C LEU A 57 -0.66 3.05 -13.08
N THR A 58 -1.24 3.34 -14.24
CA THR A 58 -0.83 4.46 -15.09
C THR A 58 -2.06 5.27 -15.48
N GLN A 59 -1.87 6.54 -15.77
CA GLN A 59 -2.91 7.42 -16.31
C GLN A 59 -2.43 8.06 -17.61
N ASP A 60 -3.30 8.71 -18.36
CA ASP A 60 -3.03 9.13 -19.74
C ASP A 60 -2.01 10.26 -19.88
N ALA A 61 -1.77 11.07 -18.85
CA ALA A 61 -0.74 12.12 -18.91
C ALA A 61 0.71 11.58 -18.79
N THR A 62 0.90 10.41 -18.16
CA THR A 62 2.23 9.81 -17.89
C THR A 62 2.39 8.42 -18.49
N GLY A 63 1.29 7.75 -18.83
CA GLY A 63 1.26 6.35 -19.26
C GLY A 63 1.97 6.10 -20.58
N THR A 64 1.83 7.00 -21.55
CA THR A 64 2.51 6.86 -22.86
C THR A 64 4.01 6.69 -22.67
N MET A 65 4.65 7.52 -21.85
CA MET A 65 6.08 7.41 -21.58
C MET A 65 6.42 6.09 -20.88
N ALA A 66 5.64 5.69 -19.85
CA ALA A 66 5.86 4.43 -19.12
C ALA A 66 5.79 3.22 -20.07
N TYR A 67 4.83 3.19 -20.99
CA TYR A 67 4.68 2.08 -21.91
C TYR A 67 5.72 2.05 -23.02
N LEU A 68 6.19 3.20 -23.51
CA LEU A 68 7.33 3.23 -24.44
C LEU A 68 8.59 2.64 -23.78
N GLN A 69 8.81 2.93 -22.49
CA GLN A 69 9.89 2.31 -21.71
C GLN A 69 9.66 0.80 -21.53
N PHE A 70 8.44 0.37 -21.23
CA PHE A 70 8.10 -1.04 -21.12
C PHE A 70 8.32 -1.79 -22.47
N GLU A 71 7.89 -1.21 -23.58
CA GLU A 71 8.10 -1.80 -24.92
C GLU A 71 9.59 -1.99 -25.23
N SER A 72 10.44 -1.06 -24.82
CA SER A 72 11.89 -1.14 -25.04
C SER A 72 12.55 -2.32 -24.30
N MET A 73 11.91 -2.89 -23.29
CA MET A 73 12.41 -4.08 -22.58
C MET A 73 12.22 -5.38 -23.37
N GLY A 74 11.40 -5.38 -24.45
CA GLY A 74 11.14 -6.57 -25.24
C GLY A 74 10.38 -7.69 -24.52
N ILE A 75 9.56 -7.33 -23.52
CA ILE A 75 8.75 -8.27 -22.72
C ILE A 75 7.38 -8.43 -23.38
N ASP A 76 6.95 -9.67 -23.58
CA ASP A 76 5.72 -9.98 -24.33
C ASP A 76 4.43 -9.67 -23.56
N ARG A 77 4.47 -9.63 -22.22
CA ARG A 77 3.30 -9.45 -21.36
C ARG A 77 3.72 -8.92 -19.99
N VAL A 78 2.85 -8.13 -19.34
CA VAL A 78 3.05 -7.73 -17.94
C VAL A 78 3.11 -8.95 -17.02
N ARG A 79 3.91 -8.86 -15.96
CA ARG A 79 4.18 -9.95 -15.01
C ARG A 79 3.66 -9.67 -13.60
N THR A 80 3.09 -8.50 -13.38
CA THR A 80 2.35 -8.15 -12.16
C THR A 80 1.05 -8.93 -12.09
N GLU A 81 0.47 -9.08 -10.90
CA GLU A 81 -0.86 -9.68 -10.74
C GLU A 81 -1.92 -8.87 -11.50
N LEU A 82 -1.77 -7.54 -11.49
CA LEU A 82 -2.66 -6.62 -12.20
C LEU A 82 -1.91 -5.36 -12.63
N SER A 83 -2.11 -4.95 -13.87
CA SER A 83 -1.72 -3.63 -14.37
C SER A 83 -2.93 -2.95 -14.98
N VAL A 84 -3.17 -1.69 -14.63
CA VAL A 84 -4.33 -0.93 -15.12
C VAL A 84 -3.86 0.39 -15.72
N SER A 85 -4.35 0.67 -16.95
CA SER A 85 -4.15 1.93 -17.66
C SER A 85 -5.45 2.72 -17.65
N TYR A 86 -5.42 3.92 -17.12
CA TYR A 86 -6.58 4.81 -17.01
C TYR A 86 -6.48 5.98 -17.99
N VAL A 87 -7.63 6.47 -18.41
CA VAL A 87 -7.78 7.75 -19.12
C VAL A 87 -8.69 8.63 -18.29
N ASP A 88 -8.12 9.55 -17.54
CA ASP A 88 -8.86 10.42 -16.62
C ASP A 88 -8.29 11.85 -16.50
N HIS A 89 -7.04 12.10 -16.90
CA HIS A 89 -6.42 13.42 -16.84
C HIS A 89 -6.79 14.29 -18.03
N ASN A 90 -6.79 13.73 -19.24
CA ASN A 90 -7.14 14.44 -20.48
C ASN A 90 -8.47 13.92 -21.06
N THR A 91 -9.49 13.77 -20.23
CA THR A 91 -10.83 13.33 -20.66
C THR A 91 -11.43 14.28 -21.69
N ILE A 92 -11.23 15.59 -21.51
CA ILE A 92 -11.51 16.61 -22.54
C ILE A 92 -10.23 16.80 -23.33
N GLN A 93 -10.23 16.27 -24.55
CA GLN A 93 -9.07 16.31 -25.44
C GLN A 93 -8.95 17.69 -26.08
N VAL A 94 -7.71 18.21 -26.12
CA VAL A 94 -7.37 19.45 -26.80
C VAL A 94 -6.36 19.11 -27.89
N GLY A 95 -6.73 19.35 -29.17
CA GLY A 95 -5.91 18.91 -30.30
C GLY A 95 -6.01 17.40 -30.56
N PHE A 96 -5.10 16.87 -31.35
CA PHE A 96 -5.07 15.45 -31.72
C PHE A 96 -4.14 14.60 -30.82
N GLU A 97 -3.23 15.23 -30.10
CA GLU A 97 -2.19 14.56 -29.31
C GLU A 97 -2.79 13.67 -28.21
N ASN A 98 -3.78 14.19 -27.48
CA ASN A 98 -4.45 13.37 -26.46
C ASN A 98 -5.22 12.21 -27.07
N ALA A 99 -5.83 12.39 -28.25
CA ALA A 99 -6.52 11.32 -28.96
C ALA A 99 -5.55 10.22 -29.39
N ASP A 100 -4.37 10.58 -29.87
CA ASP A 100 -3.31 9.65 -30.24
C ASP A 100 -2.77 8.90 -29.01
N ASP A 101 -2.53 9.59 -27.90
CA ASP A 101 -2.17 8.96 -26.62
C ASP A 101 -3.21 7.93 -26.19
N HIS A 102 -4.49 8.27 -26.21
CA HIS A 102 -5.56 7.34 -25.82
C HIS A 102 -5.63 6.12 -26.74
N ALA A 103 -5.46 6.31 -28.06
CA ALA A 103 -5.41 5.21 -29.02
C ALA A 103 -4.18 4.31 -28.79
N TYR A 104 -3.03 4.91 -28.53
CA TYR A 104 -1.80 4.18 -28.19
C TYR A 104 -1.99 3.37 -26.89
N LEU A 105 -2.43 3.99 -25.80
CA LEU A 105 -2.66 3.33 -24.50
C LEU A 105 -3.61 2.14 -24.62
N GLN A 106 -4.70 2.28 -25.39
CA GLN A 106 -5.63 1.20 -25.65
C GLN A 106 -4.98 0.05 -26.40
N SER A 107 -4.17 0.34 -27.41
CA SER A 107 -3.46 -0.66 -28.22
C SER A 107 -2.44 -1.44 -27.39
N VAL A 108 -1.66 -0.73 -26.57
CA VAL A 108 -0.66 -1.29 -25.66
C VAL A 108 -1.31 -2.16 -24.59
N ALA A 109 -2.39 -1.68 -23.98
CA ALA A 109 -3.14 -2.43 -23.00
C ALA A 109 -3.62 -3.78 -23.54
N LYS A 110 -4.19 -3.77 -24.77
CA LYS A 110 -4.60 -4.99 -25.46
C LYS A 110 -3.43 -5.92 -25.75
N LYS A 111 -2.30 -5.38 -26.21
CA LYS A 111 -1.10 -6.15 -26.59
C LYS A 111 -0.48 -6.87 -25.40
N TYR A 112 -0.34 -6.18 -24.26
CA TYR A 112 0.43 -6.66 -23.12
C TYR A 112 -0.42 -7.23 -21.96
N GLY A 113 -1.75 -7.29 -22.13
CA GLY A 113 -2.65 -7.86 -21.12
C GLY A 113 -2.90 -6.95 -19.93
N ILE A 114 -2.96 -5.65 -20.18
CA ILE A 114 -3.25 -4.60 -19.22
C ILE A 114 -4.75 -4.29 -19.27
N VAL A 115 -5.37 -4.05 -18.13
CA VAL A 115 -6.77 -3.59 -18.06
C VAL A 115 -6.81 -2.12 -18.50
N TYR A 116 -7.68 -1.80 -19.45
CA TYR A 116 -7.84 -0.44 -19.96
C TYR A 116 -9.13 0.20 -19.47
N SER A 117 -9.01 1.30 -18.75
CA SER A 117 -10.13 2.13 -18.30
C SER A 117 -10.22 3.38 -19.18
N ARG A 118 -11.20 3.39 -20.09
CA ARG A 118 -11.40 4.48 -21.04
C ARG A 118 -11.87 5.78 -20.39
N ALA A 119 -11.74 6.87 -21.12
CA ALA A 119 -12.29 8.18 -20.74
C ALA A 119 -13.79 8.06 -20.35
N GLY A 120 -14.17 8.76 -19.29
CA GLY A 120 -15.54 8.81 -18.79
C GLY A 120 -15.89 7.76 -17.74
N ASN A 121 -15.02 6.78 -17.45
CA ASN A 121 -15.27 5.82 -16.39
C ASN A 121 -15.13 6.41 -14.98
N GLY A 122 -14.23 7.38 -14.79
CA GLY A 122 -13.96 8.03 -13.51
C GLY A 122 -12.47 8.20 -13.23
N ILE A 123 -12.15 8.79 -12.08
CA ILE A 123 -10.78 9.07 -11.64
C ILE A 123 -10.06 7.78 -11.30
N CYS A 124 -8.81 7.63 -11.77
CA CYS A 124 -8.00 6.42 -11.63
C CYS A 124 -7.92 5.89 -10.20
N HIS A 125 -7.66 6.76 -9.23
CA HIS A 125 -7.51 6.37 -7.83
C HIS A 125 -8.82 5.85 -7.21
N GLN A 126 -9.94 6.48 -7.51
CA GLN A 126 -11.27 6.04 -7.02
C GLN A 126 -11.66 4.71 -7.66
N LEU A 127 -11.49 4.59 -8.98
CA LEU A 127 -11.74 3.33 -9.68
C LEU A 127 -10.84 2.21 -9.18
N HIS A 128 -9.57 2.52 -8.87
CA HIS A 128 -8.65 1.52 -8.35
C HIS A 128 -9.10 1.01 -6.97
N LEU A 129 -9.49 1.89 -6.06
CA LEU A 129 -10.07 1.51 -4.75
C LEU A 129 -11.31 0.62 -4.90
N GLU A 130 -12.24 1.02 -5.77
CA GLU A 130 -13.53 0.34 -5.92
C GLU A 130 -13.42 -1.00 -6.64
N ARG A 131 -12.53 -1.11 -7.64
CA ARG A 131 -12.54 -2.23 -8.59
C ARG A 131 -11.36 -3.18 -8.44
N PHE A 132 -10.20 -2.72 -7.96
CA PHE A 132 -8.95 -3.47 -8.10
C PHE A 132 -8.09 -3.52 -6.84
N GLY A 133 -8.12 -2.50 -6.01
CA GLY A 133 -7.29 -2.44 -4.80
C GLY A 133 -7.59 -3.59 -3.84
N VAL A 134 -6.57 -4.21 -3.28
CA VAL A 134 -6.68 -5.33 -2.33
C VAL A 134 -5.84 -5.01 -1.10
N PRO A 135 -6.41 -5.08 0.11
CA PRO A 135 -5.66 -4.86 1.34
C PRO A 135 -4.42 -5.77 1.43
N GLY A 136 -3.32 -5.21 1.89
CA GLY A 136 -2.06 -5.94 2.04
C GLY A 136 -1.22 -6.07 0.78
N LYS A 137 -1.72 -5.63 -0.38
CA LYS A 137 -0.96 -5.63 -1.63
C LYS A 137 -0.11 -4.37 -1.79
N THR A 138 0.91 -4.47 -2.65
CA THR A 138 1.74 -3.36 -3.09
C THR A 138 1.23 -2.81 -4.42
N LEU A 139 1.20 -1.50 -4.55
CA LEU A 139 0.82 -0.77 -5.76
C LEU A 139 1.89 0.28 -6.08
N ILE A 140 2.35 0.32 -7.32
CA ILE A 140 3.17 1.42 -7.82
C ILE A 140 2.46 2.12 -8.98
N GLY A 141 2.46 3.44 -9.00
CA GLY A 141 1.79 4.19 -10.05
C GLY A 141 2.62 5.35 -10.59
N SER A 142 2.46 5.63 -11.89
CA SER A 142 3.07 6.80 -12.54
C SER A 142 2.30 8.09 -12.24
N ASP A 143 1.60 8.11 -11.13
CA ASP A 143 0.84 9.26 -10.62
C ASP A 143 1.23 9.51 -9.16
N SER A 144 1.44 10.79 -8.80
CA SER A 144 1.87 11.19 -7.45
C SER A 144 0.84 10.86 -6.37
N HIS A 145 -0.46 10.77 -6.71
CA HIS A 145 -1.55 10.47 -5.78
C HIS A 145 -1.88 8.96 -5.67
N THR A 146 -1.02 8.09 -6.21
CA THR A 146 -1.10 6.63 -6.01
C THR A 146 -1.25 6.24 -4.52
N PRO A 147 -0.66 6.96 -3.53
CA PRO A 147 -0.87 6.71 -2.10
C PRO A 147 -2.34 6.68 -1.64
N THR A 148 -3.30 7.15 -2.46
CA THR A 148 -4.75 6.97 -2.22
C THR A 148 -5.11 5.52 -1.90
N GLY A 149 -4.42 4.53 -2.50
CA GLY A 149 -4.60 3.11 -2.21
C GLY A 149 -4.37 2.70 -0.75
N GLY A 150 -3.61 3.52 -0.02
CA GLY A 150 -3.37 3.31 1.41
C GLY A 150 -4.64 3.44 2.27
N GLY A 151 -5.67 4.15 1.79
CA GLY A 151 -6.98 4.22 2.44
C GLY A 151 -7.70 2.88 2.52
N LEU A 152 -7.34 1.93 1.67
CA LEU A 152 -7.84 0.55 1.66
C LEU A 152 -6.91 -0.43 2.41
N GLY A 153 -5.73 0.01 2.85
CA GLY A 153 -4.74 -0.84 3.50
C GLY A 153 -3.71 -1.44 2.52
N MET A 154 -3.38 -0.73 1.45
CA MET A 154 -2.29 -1.07 0.53
C MET A 154 -1.04 -0.26 0.87
N VAL A 155 0.15 -0.79 0.55
CA VAL A 155 1.35 0.04 0.38
C VAL A 155 1.38 0.50 -1.07
N ALA A 156 0.91 1.73 -1.29
CA ALA A 156 0.73 2.32 -2.61
C ALA A 156 1.65 3.53 -2.77
N ILE A 157 2.51 3.53 -3.79
CA ILE A 157 3.60 4.49 -3.96
C ILE A 157 3.54 5.11 -5.35
N GLY A 158 3.63 6.45 -5.42
CA GLY A 158 3.86 7.16 -6.67
C GLY A 158 5.33 7.09 -7.08
N ALA A 159 5.60 6.78 -8.35
CA ALA A 159 6.96 6.61 -8.85
C ALA A 159 7.10 7.08 -10.31
N GLY A 160 8.32 7.16 -10.79
CA GLY A 160 8.60 7.49 -12.19
C GLY A 160 8.11 6.41 -13.16
N GLY A 161 7.82 6.82 -14.39
CA GLY A 161 7.33 5.89 -15.44
C GLY A 161 8.27 4.70 -15.68
N LEU A 162 9.59 4.91 -15.54
CA LEU A 162 10.58 3.83 -15.69
C LEU A 162 10.44 2.78 -14.58
N ASP A 163 10.26 3.19 -13.32
CA ASP A 163 10.09 2.27 -12.20
C ASP A 163 8.81 1.46 -12.37
N VAL A 164 7.72 2.12 -12.82
CA VAL A 164 6.46 1.45 -13.12
C VAL A 164 6.62 0.44 -14.27
N ALA A 165 7.35 0.80 -15.32
CA ALA A 165 7.66 -0.11 -16.44
C ALA A 165 8.47 -1.33 -15.98
N VAL A 166 9.49 -1.13 -15.14
CA VAL A 166 10.30 -2.21 -14.57
C VAL A 166 9.42 -3.14 -13.72
N ALA A 167 8.56 -2.57 -12.86
CA ALA A 167 7.63 -3.35 -12.05
C ALA A 167 6.64 -4.15 -12.91
N MET A 168 6.07 -3.56 -13.97
CA MET A 168 5.25 -4.28 -14.96
C MET A 168 5.98 -5.47 -15.58
N GLY A 169 7.29 -5.33 -15.80
CA GLY A 169 8.17 -6.39 -16.28
C GLY A 169 8.51 -7.48 -15.25
N GLY A 170 8.04 -7.35 -14.02
CA GLY A 170 8.33 -8.26 -12.90
C GLY A 170 9.63 -7.94 -12.17
N GLY A 171 10.24 -6.79 -12.42
CA GLY A 171 11.39 -6.29 -11.64
C GLY A 171 10.95 -5.79 -10.27
N ALA A 172 11.86 -5.90 -9.30
CA ALA A 172 11.61 -5.37 -7.97
C ALA A 172 11.71 -3.83 -7.96
N PHE A 173 10.91 -3.21 -7.09
CA PHE A 173 11.01 -1.78 -6.82
C PHE A 173 12.01 -1.53 -5.69
N HIS A 174 12.98 -0.65 -5.92
CA HIS A 174 14.06 -0.32 -5.00
C HIS A 174 13.76 1.00 -4.28
N LEU A 175 13.88 0.99 -2.96
CA LEU A 175 13.72 2.17 -2.12
C LEU A 175 14.52 2.04 -0.83
N ALA A 176 14.74 3.15 -0.14
CA ALA A 176 15.20 3.08 1.24
C ALA A 176 14.05 2.62 2.14
N ALA A 177 14.31 1.67 3.05
CA ALA A 177 13.36 1.23 4.04
C ALA A 177 12.83 2.45 4.81
N PRO A 178 11.50 2.71 4.80
CA PRO A 178 10.96 3.92 5.38
C PRO A 178 10.96 3.87 6.91
N ARG A 179 11.09 5.04 7.53
CA ARG A 179 10.66 5.22 8.92
C ARG A 179 9.14 5.27 8.97
N VAL A 180 8.54 4.76 10.04
CA VAL A 180 7.08 4.71 10.20
C VAL A 180 6.64 5.66 11.31
N VAL A 181 5.82 6.64 10.92
CA VAL A 181 5.21 7.62 11.83
C VAL A 181 3.76 7.23 12.08
N LYS A 182 3.40 6.99 13.33
CA LYS A 182 2.02 6.70 13.70
C LYS A 182 1.23 7.99 13.86
N ILE A 183 0.13 8.10 13.15
CA ILE A 183 -0.92 9.10 13.39
C ILE A 183 -2.02 8.41 14.19
N ASN A 184 -2.07 8.65 15.49
CA ASN A 184 -3.00 8.00 16.40
C ASN A 184 -4.28 8.82 16.51
N LEU A 185 -5.37 8.32 15.92
CA LEU A 185 -6.68 8.98 15.89
C LEU A 185 -7.56 8.50 17.03
N THR A 186 -8.15 9.44 17.77
CA THR A 186 -9.13 9.16 18.83
C THR A 186 -10.44 9.93 18.56
N GLY A 187 -11.52 9.53 19.21
CA GLY A 187 -12.80 10.21 19.06
C GLY A 187 -13.44 10.04 17.68
N HIS A 188 -14.25 11.00 17.28
CA HIS A 188 -14.94 11.05 15.99
C HIS A 188 -15.08 12.48 15.49
N LEU A 189 -15.19 12.67 14.17
CA LEU A 189 -15.38 13.98 13.58
C LEU A 189 -16.73 14.60 13.97
N ARG A 190 -16.72 15.89 14.29
CA ARG A 190 -17.93 16.67 14.58
C ARG A 190 -18.63 17.08 13.29
N PRO A 191 -19.93 17.37 13.32
CA PRO A 191 -20.62 17.97 12.17
C PRO A 191 -19.88 19.20 11.64
N GLY A 192 -19.70 19.25 10.30
CA GLY A 192 -18.96 20.32 9.62
C GLY A 192 -17.45 20.10 9.47
N VAL A 193 -16.89 19.11 10.18
CA VAL A 193 -15.48 18.69 10.04
C VAL A 193 -15.40 17.47 9.12
N SER A 194 -14.41 17.42 8.24
CA SER A 194 -14.23 16.39 7.22
C SER A 194 -12.89 15.68 7.34
N ALA A 195 -12.71 14.61 6.59
CA ALA A 195 -11.42 13.91 6.48
C ALA A 195 -10.29 14.83 5.97
N LYS A 196 -10.64 15.86 5.19
CA LYS A 196 -9.67 16.85 4.70
C LYS A 196 -9.08 17.66 5.86
N ASP A 197 -9.85 17.98 6.88
CA ASP A 197 -9.36 18.71 8.05
C ASP A 197 -8.37 17.86 8.87
N VAL A 198 -8.54 16.52 8.87
CA VAL A 198 -7.57 15.60 9.49
C VAL A 198 -6.21 15.70 8.81
N ILE A 199 -6.16 15.58 7.49
CA ILE A 199 -4.87 15.63 6.76
C ILE A 199 -4.27 17.04 6.78
N LEU A 200 -5.07 18.10 6.81
CA LEU A 200 -4.59 19.47 6.99
C LEU A 200 -3.94 19.65 8.37
N LYS A 201 -4.48 19.00 9.42
CA LYS A 201 -3.86 18.99 10.74
C LYS A 201 -2.52 18.25 10.76
N VAL A 202 -2.39 17.17 10.01
CA VAL A 202 -1.11 16.47 9.82
C VAL A 202 -0.13 17.36 9.07
N LEU A 203 -0.60 18.04 8.02
CA LEU A 203 0.20 18.98 7.21
C LEU A 203 0.69 20.18 8.05
N GLU A 204 -0.17 20.73 8.91
CA GLU A 204 0.22 21.77 9.88
C GLU A 204 1.39 21.33 10.76
N ARG A 205 1.39 20.06 11.20
CA ARG A 205 2.41 19.51 12.09
C ARG A 205 3.73 19.21 11.40
N TYR A 206 3.67 18.62 10.20
CA TYR A 206 4.87 18.08 9.52
C TYR A 206 5.35 18.94 8.36
N GLY A 207 4.53 19.87 7.85
CA GLY A 207 4.85 20.64 6.66
C GLY A 207 4.89 19.80 5.39
N SER A 208 5.26 20.43 4.29
CA SER A 208 5.37 19.82 2.95
C SER A 208 6.81 19.39 2.59
N SER A 209 7.75 19.48 3.52
CA SER A 209 9.16 19.14 3.26
C SER A 209 9.79 18.40 4.44
N GLY A 210 10.86 17.65 4.17
CA GLY A 210 11.61 16.90 5.21
C GLY A 210 11.01 15.54 5.57
N ASN A 211 9.95 15.09 4.89
CA ASN A 211 9.26 13.83 5.19
C ASN A 211 9.60 12.68 4.21
N VAL A 212 10.52 12.90 3.28
CA VAL A 212 10.99 11.86 2.35
C VAL A 212 11.51 10.65 3.15
N GLY A 213 11.17 9.45 2.69
CA GLY A 213 11.53 8.20 3.38
C GLY A 213 10.70 7.93 4.64
N ALA A 214 9.56 8.62 4.82
CA ALA A 214 8.59 8.30 5.86
C ALA A 214 7.32 7.67 5.28
N VAL A 215 6.65 6.86 6.10
CA VAL A 215 5.28 6.39 5.89
C VAL A 215 4.44 6.91 7.04
N MET A 216 3.29 7.52 6.73
CA MET A 216 2.29 7.88 7.74
C MET A 216 1.32 6.71 7.92
N GLU A 217 1.42 6.03 9.06
CA GLU A 217 0.52 4.93 9.41
C GLU A 217 -0.57 5.41 10.37
N TYR A 218 -1.81 5.35 9.93
CA TYR A 218 -2.96 5.77 10.71
C TYR A 218 -3.46 4.63 11.60
N GLY A 219 -3.71 4.93 12.87
CA GLY A 219 -4.18 3.95 13.85
C GLY A 219 -5.01 4.61 14.95
N GLY A 220 -5.36 3.82 15.99
CA GLY A 220 -6.19 4.26 17.09
C GLY A 220 -7.69 4.01 16.87
N GLU A 221 -8.49 4.24 17.92
CA GLU A 221 -9.94 3.95 17.90
C GLU A 221 -10.71 4.83 16.90
N GLY A 222 -10.26 6.07 16.67
CA GLY A 222 -10.87 7.01 15.73
C GLY A 222 -10.89 6.52 14.29
N VAL A 223 -9.95 5.63 13.89
CA VAL A 223 -9.92 5.03 12.55
C VAL A 223 -11.23 4.31 12.21
N LYS A 224 -11.86 3.67 13.19
CA LYS A 224 -13.13 2.92 13.00
C LYS A 224 -14.32 3.81 12.65
N THR A 225 -14.19 5.12 12.88
CA THR A 225 -15.23 6.12 12.61
C THR A 225 -15.12 6.74 11.21
N LEU A 226 -14.01 6.47 10.50
CA LEU A 226 -13.74 6.97 9.15
C LEU A 226 -14.04 5.87 8.12
N ASP A 227 -14.92 6.14 7.17
CA ASP A 227 -15.16 5.24 6.03
C ASP A 227 -13.96 5.22 5.06
N VAL A 228 -13.93 4.26 4.14
CA VAL A 228 -12.83 4.13 3.19
C VAL A 228 -12.66 5.36 2.30
N PRO A 229 -13.71 6.01 1.77
CA PRO A 229 -13.55 7.28 1.05
C PRO A 229 -12.89 8.38 1.87
N SER A 230 -13.22 8.50 3.16
CA SER A 230 -12.56 9.44 4.08
C SER A 230 -11.08 9.09 4.29
N ARG A 231 -10.77 7.81 4.50
CA ARG A 231 -9.38 7.34 4.61
C ARG A 231 -8.61 7.61 3.31
N ALA A 232 -9.23 7.39 2.16
CA ALA A 232 -8.67 7.67 0.85
C ALA A 232 -8.38 9.17 0.65
N THR A 233 -9.26 10.06 1.11
CA THR A 233 -9.01 11.51 1.11
C THR A 233 -7.77 11.86 1.91
N ILE A 234 -7.59 11.27 3.08
CA ILE A 234 -6.42 11.48 3.95
C ILE A 234 -5.14 10.99 3.28
N THR A 235 -5.14 9.78 2.75
CA THR A 235 -3.94 9.21 2.10
C THR A 235 -3.62 9.85 0.75
N ASN A 236 -4.64 10.30 0.01
CA ASN A 236 -4.47 11.06 -1.22
C ASN A 236 -3.72 12.37 -0.96
N MET A 237 -4.24 13.20 -0.05
CA MET A 237 -3.58 14.45 0.33
C MET A 237 -2.30 14.23 1.15
N GLY A 238 -2.08 13.03 1.68
CA GLY A 238 -0.81 12.63 2.30
C GLY A 238 0.39 12.82 1.36
N THR A 239 0.18 12.79 0.04
CA THR A 239 1.20 13.09 -0.97
C THR A 239 1.81 14.48 -0.77
N GLU A 240 1.01 15.46 -0.37
CA GLU A 240 1.46 16.85 -0.17
C GLU A 240 2.42 17.01 1.03
N LEU A 241 2.49 16.01 1.92
CA LEU A 241 3.51 15.96 2.97
C LEU A 241 4.91 15.64 2.42
N GLY A 242 5.03 15.15 1.19
CA GLY A 242 6.28 14.64 0.62
C GLY A 242 6.74 13.31 1.21
N VAL A 243 5.83 12.52 1.78
CA VAL A 243 6.11 11.17 2.31
C VAL A 243 6.15 10.12 1.20
N THR A 244 6.75 8.97 1.48
CA THR A 244 6.77 7.83 0.55
C THR A 244 5.35 7.32 0.29
N THR A 245 4.56 7.16 1.34
CA THR A 245 3.14 6.78 1.28
C THR A 245 2.44 7.01 2.62
N SER A 246 1.14 6.75 2.64
CA SER A 246 0.30 6.72 3.83
C SER A 246 -0.51 5.43 3.84
N VAL A 247 -0.82 4.85 5.00
CA VAL A 247 -1.56 3.60 5.07
C VAL A 247 -2.50 3.57 6.28
N PHE A 248 -3.69 3.00 6.07
CA PHE A 248 -4.66 2.65 7.10
C PHE A 248 -4.67 1.13 7.33
N PRO A 249 -5.09 0.65 8.50
CA PRO A 249 -5.36 -0.77 8.69
C PRO A 249 -6.54 -1.22 7.81
N SER A 250 -6.59 -2.51 7.50
CA SER A 250 -7.74 -3.15 6.88
C SER A 250 -8.59 -3.79 7.98
N ASP A 251 -9.71 -3.18 8.29
CA ASP A 251 -10.62 -3.54 9.37
C ASP A 251 -12.04 -3.84 8.84
N GLU A 252 -13.02 -3.93 9.73
CA GLU A 252 -14.43 -4.15 9.39
C GLU A 252 -15.02 -3.04 8.50
N VAL A 253 -14.49 -1.81 8.58
CA VAL A 253 -14.90 -0.71 7.69
C VAL A 253 -14.45 -1.01 6.26
N THR A 254 -13.21 -1.49 6.09
CA THR A 254 -12.67 -1.93 4.81
C THR A 254 -13.49 -3.11 4.24
N ARG A 255 -13.84 -4.11 5.09
CA ARG A 255 -14.67 -5.26 4.67
C ARG A 255 -16.02 -4.80 4.11
N ARG A 256 -16.71 -3.91 4.84
CA ARG A 256 -18.02 -3.39 4.40
C ARG A 256 -17.92 -2.60 3.10
N PHE A 257 -16.87 -1.83 2.92
CA PHE A 257 -16.64 -1.12 1.65
C PHE A 257 -16.47 -2.10 0.49
N LEU A 258 -15.61 -3.10 0.63
CA LEU A 258 -15.40 -4.12 -0.41
C LEU A 258 -16.67 -4.93 -0.67
N ALA A 259 -17.43 -5.28 0.36
CA ALA A 259 -18.72 -5.97 0.21
C ALA A 259 -19.71 -5.14 -0.62
N ALA A 260 -19.78 -3.82 -0.37
CA ALA A 260 -20.63 -2.91 -1.16
C ALA A 260 -20.21 -2.82 -2.63
N GLN A 261 -18.93 -3.08 -2.94
CA GLN A 261 -18.41 -3.19 -4.31
C GLN A 261 -18.56 -4.61 -4.91
N GLY A 262 -19.17 -5.55 -4.19
CA GLY A 262 -19.26 -6.96 -4.59
C GLY A 262 -17.93 -7.71 -4.51
N ARG A 263 -17.00 -7.23 -3.69
CA ARG A 263 -15.60 -7.69 -3.59
C ARG A 263 -15.19 -8.12 -2.18
N GLU A 264 -16.14 -8.56 -1.36
CA GLU A 264 -15.86 -8.98 0.01
C GLU A 264 -14.80 -10.10 0.08
N ALA A 265 -14.73 -10.96 -0.95
CA ALA A 265 -13.74 -12.02 -1.03
C ALA A 265 -12.28 -11.53 -1.12
N ASP A 266 -12.07 -10.28 -1.53
CA ASP A 266 -10.74 -9.66 -1.60
C ASP A 266 -10.28 -9.10 -0.24
N TRP A 267 -11.17 -9.09 0.76
CA TRP A 267 -10.84 -8.54 2.06
C TRP A 267 -9.92 -9.46 2.88
N THR A 268 -8.89 -8.85 3.45
CA THR A 268 -8.00 -9.45 4.44
C THR A 268 -7.81 -8.47 5.59
N PRO A 269 -7.99 -8.90 6.85
CA PRO A 269 -7.74 -8.05 8.00
C PRO A 269 -6.24 -7.83 8.18
N ILE A 270 -5.84 -6.56 8.34
CA ILE A 270 -4.45 -6.19 8.60
C ILE A 270 -4.47 -5.07 9.65
N ALA A 271 -3.83 -5.31 10.78
CA ALA A 271 -3.66 -4.34 11.86
C ALA A 271 -2.23 -4.43 12.41
N ALA A 272 -1.76 -3.35 13.03
CA ALA A 272 -0.53 -3.39 13.80
C ALA A 272 -0.66 -4.35 14.98
N ASP A 273 0.44 -4.99 15.35
CA ASP A 273 0.49 -5.78 16.57
C ASP A 273 0.37 -4.86 17.80
N PRO A 274 -0.13 -5.35 18.95
CA PRO A 274 -0.30 -4.53 20.14
C PRO A 274 0.99 -3.84 20.60
N ASP A 275 2.13 -4.52 20.47
CA ASP A 275 3.44 -4.03 20.88
C ASP A 275 4.27 -3.47 19.70
N ALA A 276 3.62 -3.13 18.58
CA ALA A 276 4.29 -2.55 17.42
C ALA A 276 4.95 -1.21 17.77
N THR A 277 6.15 -1.01 17.27
CA THR A 277 6.94 0.21 17.51
C THR A 277 6.89 1.14 16.30
N TYR A 278 7.11 2.44 16.56
CA TYR A 278 7.09 3.49 15.55
C TYR A 278 8.23 4.48 15.81
N ASP A 279 8.74 5.11 14.76
CA ASP A 279 9.79 6.14 14.88
C ASP A 279 9.29 7.39 15.62
N SER A 280 8.01 7.72 15.45
CA SER A 280 7.32 8.76 16.22
C SER A 280 5.81 8.54 16.21
N VAL A 281 5.12 9.19 17.15
CA VAL A 281 3.66 9.14 17.28
C VAL A 281 3.13 10.57 17.33
N PHE A 282 2.05 10.82 16.62
CA PHE A 282 1.29 12.07 16.67
C PHE A 282 -0.18 11.76 16.96
N ASP A 283 -0.66 12.23 18.12
CA ASP A 283 -2.03 12.04 18.58
C ASP A 283 -2.93 13.15 18.03
N ILE A 284 -4.08 12.76 17.49
CA ILE A 284 -5.14 13.66 17.02
C ILE A 284 -6.46 13.21 17.64
N ASP A 285 -7.06 14.04 18.46
CA ASP A 285 -8.46 13.90 18.86
C ASP A 285 -9.35 14.50 17.77
N LEU A 286 -10.05 13.65 17.02
CA LEU A 286 -10.95 14.05 15.95
C LEU A 286 -12.05 14.99 16.40
N ALA A 287 -12.48 14.88 17.67
CA ALA A 287 -13.50 15.76 18.24
C ALA A 287 -13.01 17.17 18.52
N SER A 288 -11.69 17.38 18.57
CA SER A 288 -11.07 18.69 18.79
C SER A 288 -10.86 19.48 17.49
N LEU A 289 -10.93 18.83 16.34
CA LEU A 289 -10.69 19.47 15.05
C LEU A 289 -11.80 20.49 14.72
N VAL A 290 -11.39 21.51 14.02
CA VAL A 290 -12.26 22.56 13.44
C VAL A 290 -12.01 22.62 11.93
N PRO A 291 -13.00 23.08 11.14
CA PRO A 291 -12.83 23.28 9.68
C PRO A 291 -11.74 24.28 9.37
#